data_45f9058e4f40711ebc542963f11197b8
#
_entry.id   45f9058e4f40711ebc542963f11197b8
#
_cell.length_a   1.000
_cell.length_b   1.000
_cell.length_c   1.000
_cell.angle_alpha   90.00
_cell.angle_beta   90.00
_cell.angle_gamma   90.00
#
_symmetry.space_group_name_H-M   'P 1'
#
loop_
_entity.id
_entity.type
_entity.pdbx_description
1 polymer ?
#
loop_
_entity_poly.entity_id
_entity_poly.type
_entity_poly.pdbx_seq_one_letter_code
_entity_poly.pdbx_strand_id
1 'polypeptide(L)'
;MLTVGLGIAVVQVGKVKNASDDSHKKTAINAMYYSLEESFYKQHGYYPETLTDDTLPTMDKALLTDPKCNKIGDANSAYRYETQNCQEGKCKHFTLRAKLVNESDFVKESRNK
;
A
#
# COMPACT_ATOMS: atom_id res chain seq x y z
N MET A 1 29.76 -24.38 12.86
CA MET A 1 28.44 -24.27 12.30
C MET A 1 27.40 -23.76 13.27
N LEU A 2 27.31 -24.39 14.42
CA LEU A 2 26.31 -24.01 15.40
C LEU A 2 26.55 -22.64 16.03
N THR A 3 27.81 -22.28 16.21
CA THR A 3 28.13 -20.95 16.72
C THR A 3 27.69 -19.87 15.75
N VAL A 4 27.85 -20.14 14.47
CA VAL A 4 27.37 -19.25 13.43
C VAL A 4 25.86 -19.18 13.50
N GLY A 5 25.22 -20.29 13.86
CA GLY A 5 23.77 -20.34 13.98
C GLY A 5 23.20 -19.36 14.99
N LEU A 6 23.92 -19.14 16.10
CA LEU A 6 23.43 -18.24 17.13
C LEU A 6 23.37 -16.79 16.64
N GLY A 7 24.42 -16.33 15.98
CA GLY A 7 24.45 -14.99 15.42
C GLY A 7 23.41 -14.83 14.31
N ILE A 8 23.26 -15.86 13.51
CA ILE A 8 22.28 -15.87 12.43
C ILE A 8 20.86 -15.78 12.99
N ALA A 9 20.62 -16.42 14.13
CA ALA A 9 19.29 -16.38 14.74
C ALA A 9 18.85 -14.97 15.07
N VAL A 10 19.75 -14.12 15.55
CA VAL A 10 19.44 -12.72 15.83
C VAL A 10 19.10 -11.97 14.56
N VAL A 11 19.88 -12.20 13.51
CA VAL A 11 19.62 -11.57 12.21
C VAL A 11 18.30 -12.05 11.62
N GLN A 12 18.01 -13.34 11.77
CA GLN A 12 16.77 -13.92 11.27
C GLN A 12 15.54 -13.32 11.94
N VAL A 13 15.62 -13.01 13.22
CA VAL A 13 14.51 -12.38 13.92
C VAL A 13 14.21 -11.02 13.30
N GLY A 14 15.24 -10.24 13.01
CA GLY A 14 15.06 -8.96 12.32
C GLY A 14 14.48 -9.13 10.93
N LYS A 15 14.93 -10.13 10.18
CA LYS A 15 14.40 -10.41 8.84
C LYS A 15 12.95 -10.84 8.90
N VAL A 16 12.58 -11.66 9.87
CA VAL A 16 11.19 -12.11 10.02
C VAL A 16 10.28 -10.93 10.27
N LYS A 17 10.68 -10.00 11.11
CA LYS A 17 9.89 -8.80 11.37
C LYS A 17 9.73 -7.96 10.10
N ASN A 18 10.82 -7.74 9.37
CA ASN A 18 10.77 -6.97 8.13
C ASN A 18 9.90 -7.66 7.08
N ALA A 19 9.98 -8.98 6.98
CA ALA A 19 9.14 -9.73 6.06
C ALA A 19 7.67 -9.62 6.43
N SER A 20 7.36 -9.63 7.72
CA SER A 20 5.98 -9.46 8.19
C SER A 20 5.47 -8.06 7.84
N ASP A 21 6.30 -7.03 8.03
CA ASP A 21 5.94 -5.66 7.67
C ASP A 21 5.71 -5.54 6.17
N ASP A 22 6.59 -6.15 5.35
CA ASP A 22 6.44 -6.12 3.91
C ASP A 22 5.17 -6.84 3.46
N SER A 23 4.85 -7.96 4.09
CA SER A 23 3.63 -8.71 3.81
C SER A 23 2.39 -7.87 4.13
N HIS A 24 2.41 -7.18 5.27
CA HIS A 24 1.31 -6.28 5.66
C HIS A 24 1.14 -5.16 4.62
N LYS A 25 2.25 -4.60 4.14
CA LYS A 25 2.20 -3.54 3.12
C LYS A 25 1.58 -4.06 1.83
N LYS A 26 1.94 -5.26 1.40
CA LYS A 26 1.36 -5.85 0.19
C LYS A 26 -0.14 -6.07 0.36
N THR A 27 -0.56 -6.55 1.53
CA THR A 27 -1.97 -6.75 1.83
C THR A 27 -2.72 -5.42 1.77
N ALA A 28 -2.15 -4.37 2.35
CA ALA A 28 -2.76 -3.05 2.35
C ALA A 28 -2.92 -2.50 0.94
N ILE A 29 -1.88 -2.60 0.13
CA ILE A 29 -1.93 -2.11 -1.25
C ILE A 29 -2.96 -2.88 -2.06
N ASN A 30 -3.02 -4.21 -1.91
CA ASN A 30 -4.02 -5.02 -2.60
C ASN A 30 -5.43 -4.65 -2.18
N ALA A 31 -5.65 -4.40 -0.88
CA ALA A 31 -6.96 -3.99 -0.37
C ALA A 31 -7.38 -2.65 -0.97
N MET A 32 -6.46 -1.69 -1.03
CA MET A 32 -6.73 -0.39 -1.66
C MET A 32 -7.05 -0.56 -3.14
N TYR A 33 -6.27 -1.38 -3.83
CA TYR A 33 -6.45 -1.64 -5.25
C TYR A 33 -7.84 -2.21 -5.54
N TYR A 34 -8.23 -3.24 -4.82
CA TYR A 34 -9.54 -3.86 -5.05
C TYR A 34 -10.68 -2.93 -4.64
N SER A 35 -10.50 -2.15 -3.58
CA SER A 35 -11.52 -1.18 -3.18
C SER A 35 -11.70 -0.10 -4.25
N LEU A 36 -10.61 0.35 -4.86
CA LEU A 36 -10.68 1.32 -5.94
C LEU A 36 -11.35 0.74 -7.19
N GLU A 37 -10.96 -0.47 -7.59
CA GLU A 37 -11.46 -1.06 -8.82
C GLU A 37 -12.85 -1.67 -8.68
N GLU A 38 -13.10 -2.40 -7.60
CA GLU A 38 -14.34 -3.15 -7.45
C GLU A 38 -15.46 -2.38 -6.77
N SER A 39 -15.12 -1.30 -6.07
CA SER A 39 -16.11 -0.50 -5.36
C SER A 39 -16.18 0.92 -5.91
N PHE A 40 -15.11 1.69 -5.76
CA PHE A 40 -15.14 3.11 -6.13
C PHE A 40 -15.37 3.32 -7.63
N TYR A 41 -14.57 2.66 -8.46
CA TYR A 41 -14.68 2.85 -9.91
C TYR A 41 -16.02 2.37 -10.45
N LYS A 42 -16.54 1.26 -9.92
CA LYS A 42 -17.84 0.74 -10.36
C LYS A 42 -18.98 1.67 -10.03
N GLN A 43 -18.87 2.41 -8.91
CA GLN A 43 -19.91 3.33 -8.49
C GLN A 43 -19.80 4.68 -9.18
N HIS A 44 -18.60 5.15 -9.46
CA HIS A 44 -18.37 6.51 -9.92
C HIS A 44 -17.86 6.64 -11.34
N GLY A 45 -17.19 5.60 -11.87
CA GLY A 45 -16.64 5.64 -13.23
C GLY A 45 -15.33 6.40 -13.35
N TYR A 46 -14.70 6.71 -12.22
CA TYR A 46 -13.41 7.39 -12.17
C TYR A 46 -12.71 7.00 -10.85
N TYR A 47 -11.46 7.44 -10.69
CA TYR A 47 -10.70 7.21 -9.46
C TYR A 47 -10.59 8.52 -8.68
N PRO A 48 -10.55 8.46 -7.35
CA PRO A 48 -10.43 9.68 -6.55
C PRO A 48 -9.02 10.26 -6.66
N GLU A 49 -8.92 11.57 -6.51
CA GLU A 49 -7.63 12.25 -6.58
C GLU A 49 -6.75 11.92 -5.36
N THR A 50 -7.36 11.72 -4.21
CA THR A 50 -6.66 11.36 -2.98
C THR A 50 -7.40 10.24 -2.27
N LEU A 51 -6.67 9.50 -1.42
CA LEU A 51 -7.26 8.46 -0.59
C LEU A 51 -7.39 8.98 0.84
N THR A 52 -8.61 8.98 1.35
CA THR A 52 -8.90 9.36 2.72
C THR A 52 -9.74 8.27 3.37
N ASP A 53 -10.03 8.42 4.66
CA ASP A 53 -10.87 7.46 5.38
C ASP A 53 -12.25 7.31 4.75
N ASP A 54 -12.75 8.38 4.14
CA ASP A 54 -14.09 8.39 3.56
C ASP A 54 -14.13 7.91 2.11
N THR A 55 -12.98 7.87 1.44
CA THR A 55 -12.90 7.53 0.02
C THR A 55 -13.18 6.04 -0.23
N LEU A 56 -12.71 5.19 0.67
CA LEU A 56 -12.85 3.74 0.55
C LEU A 56 -13.58 3.17 1.78
N PRO A 57 -14.90 3.41 1.90
CA PRO A 57 -15.64 3.04 3.10
C PRO A 57 -15.78 1.54 3.32
N THR A 58 -15.62 0.73 2.26
CA THR A 58 -15.75 -0.72 2.38
C THR A 58 -14.47 -1.40 2.84
N MET A 59 -13.39 -0.64 2.95
CA MET A 59 -12.08 -1.15 3.32
C MET A 59 -11.79 -0.87 4.79
N ASP A 60 -10.97 -1.73 5.41
CA ASP A 60 -10.49 -1.45 6.75
C ASP A 60 -9.58 -0.23 6.71
N LYS A 61 -9.99 0.82 7.40
CA LYS A 61 -9.26 2.09 7.39
C LYS A 61 -7.86 1.98 7.98
N ALA A 62 -7.65 0.99 8.86
CA ALA A 62 -6.33 0.76 9.44
C ALA A 62 -5.30 0.40 8.36
N LEU A 63 -5.74 -0.14 7.23
CA LEU A 63 -4.84 -0.50 6.14
C LEU A 63 -4.29 0.71 5.40
N LEU A 64 -4.85 1.89 5.61
CA LEU A 64 -4.31 3.13 5.05
C LEU A 64 -3.08 3.61 5.81
N THR A 65 -2.81 3.04 6.97
CA THR A 65 -1.67 3.38 7.81
C THR A 65 -0.62 2.30 7.70
N ASP A 66 0.64 2.69 7.50
CA ASP A 66 1.73 1.72 7.35
C ASP A 66 2.14 1.16 8.72
N PRO A 67 3.04 0.14 8.75
CA PRO A 67 3.46 -0.47 10.02
C PRO A 67 4.15 0.50 10.99
N LYS A 68 4.62 1.65 10.50
CA LYS A 68 5.23 2.67 11.35
C LYS A 68 4.24 3.76 11.72
N CYS A 69 2.96 3.51 11.50
CA CYS A 69 1.86 4.39 11.89
C CYS A 69 1.79 5.70 11.09
N ASN A 70 2.29 5.68 9.85
CA ASN A 70 2.18 6.82 8.94
C ASN A 70 1.07 6.54 7.94
N LYS A 71 0.08 7.41 7.89
CA LYS A 71 -1.07 7.25 7.01
C LYS A 71 -0.70 7.61 5.57
N ILE A 72 -1.33 6.94 4.61
CA ILE A 72 -1.12 7.27 3.19
C ILE A 72 -1.47 8.75 2.96
N GLY A 73 -0.64 9.43 2.17
CA GLY A 73 -0.75 10.87 1.99
C GLY A 73 0.25 11.64 2.84
N ASP A 74 0.75 11.03 3.92
CA ASP A 74 1.82 11.59 4.73
C ASP A 74 3.15 11.40 4.01
N ALA A 75 4.03 12.40 4.06
CA ALA A 75 5.32 12.32 3.40
C ALA A 75 6.17 11.16 3.91
N ASN A 76 5.96 10.75 5.16
CA ASN A 76 6.72 9.67 5.79
C ASN A 76 6.10 8.30 5.60
N SER A 77 4.93 8.21 4.98
CA SER A 77 4.27 6.92 4.75
C SER A 77 5.04 6.08 3.75
N ALA A 78 5.06 4.77 3.98
CA ALA A 78 5.61 3.83 3.02
C ALA A 78 4.70 3.68 1.80
N TYR A 79 3.46 4.15 1.90
CA TYR A 79 2.48 4.03 0.84
C TYR A 79 2.39 5.29 0.01
N ARG A 80 2.23 5.12 -1.29
CA ARG A 80 2.04 6.25 -2.22
C ARG A 80 0.86 5.96 -3.13
N TYR A 81 0.02 6.95 -3.30
CA TYR A 81 -1.09 6.91 -4.23
C TYR A 81 -0.89 8.05 -5.21
N GLU A 82 -0.60 7.71 -6.45
CA GLU A 82 -0.31 8.69 -7.49
C GLU A 82 -1.40 8.61 -8.56
N THR A 83 -1.88 9.75 -9.01
CA THR A 83 -2.96 9.80 -9.99
C THR A 83 -2.53 10.54 -11.23
N GLN A 84 -3.21 10.24 -12.34
CA GLN A 84 -2.93 10.84 -13.63
C GLN A 84 -4.24 11.17 -14.34
N ASN A 85 -4.17 12.20 -15.17
CA ASN A 85 -5.30 12.66 -15.98
C ASN A 85 -6.50 13.01 -15.11
N CYS A 86 -6.26 13.88 -14.14
CA CYS A 86 -7.30 14.30 -13.19
C CYS A 86 -7.92 15.62 -13.61
N GLN A 87 -9.26 15.71 -13.48
CA GLN A 87 -10.02 16.93 -13.68
C GLN A 87 -11.09 17.00 -12.60
N GLU A 88 -11.09 18.09 -11.85
CA GLU A 88 -12.09 18.33 -10.81
C GLU A 88 -12.18 17.18 -9.80
N GLY A 89 -11.03 16.64 -9.40
CA GLY A 89 -10.96 15.57 -8.44
C GLY A 89 -11.26 14.19 -9.00
N LYS A 90 -11.48 14.09 -10.32
CA LYS A 90 -11.79 12.82 -10.99
C LYS A 90 -10.62 12.41 -11.85
N CYS A 91 -10.05 11.26 -11.57
CA CYS A 91 -8.85 10.79 -12.24
C CYS A 91 -9.12 9.54 -13.08
N LYS A 92 -8.37 9.39 -14.17
CA LYS A 92 -8.53 8.25 -15.07
C LYS A 92 -7.58 7.10 -14.75
N HIS A 93 -6.47 7.40 -14.09
CA HIS A 93 -5.45 6.40 -13.78
C HIS A 93 -4.93 6.60 -12.38
N PHE A 94 -4.47 5.51 -11.77
CA PHE A 94 -3.76 5.59 -10.49
C PHE A 94 -2.63 4.57 -10.46
N THR A 95 -1.66 4.84 -9.60
CA THR A 95 -0.59 3.90 -9.26
C THR A 95 -0.50 3.87 -7.74
N LEU A 96 -0.60 2.67 -7.18
CA LEU A 96 -0.38 2.42 -5.76
C LEU A 96 0.99 1.82 -5.59
N ARG A 97 1.73 2.32 -4.62
CA ARG A 97 3.10 1.90 -4.40
C ARG A 97 3.37 1.76 -2.90
N ALA A 98 4.05 0.69 -2.53
CA ALA A 98 4.52 0.50 -1.16
C ALA A 98 6.02 0.25 -1.18
N LYS A 99 6.74 0.99 -0.36
CA LYS A 99 8.18 0.81 -0.20
C LYS A 99 8.42 -0.37 0.72
N LEU A 100 9.09 -1.40 0.21
CA LEU A 100 9.38 -2.61 0.97
C LEU A 100 10.81 -2.58 1.50
N VAL A 101 11.08 -3.36 2.53
CA VAL A 101 12.40 -3.43 3.14
C VAL A 101 13.28 -4.47 2.45
N ASN A 102 12.70 -5.64 2.16
CA ASN A 102 13.47 -6.78 1.62
C ASN A 102 13.35 -6.95 0.12
N GLU A 103 12.52 -6.14 -0.54
CA GLU A 103 12.25 -6.26 -1.98
C GLU A 103 12.13 -4.88 -2.60
N SER A 104 12.05 -4.86 -3.93
CA SER A 104 11.70 -3.64 -4.65
C SER A 104 10.28 -3.21 -4.30
N ASP A 105 9.94 -1.97 -4.60
CA ASP A 105 8.61 -1.45 -4.33
C ASP A 105 7.53 -2.36 -4.90
N PHE A 106 6.46 -2.54 -4.14
CA PHE A 106 5.29 -3.28 -4.59
C PHE A 106 4.33 -2.29 -5.26
N VAL A 107 4.04 -2.51 -6.52
CA VAL A 107 3.30 -1.54 -7.33
C VAL A 107 2.06 -2.18 -7.93
N LYS A 108 0.93 -1.46 -7.85
CA LYS A 108 -0.32 -1.83 -8.51
C LYS A 108 -0.82 -0.65 -9.31
N GLU A 109 -1.10 -0.87 -10.58
CA GLU A 109 -1.62 0.18 -11.45
C GLU A 109 -3.09 -0.06 -11.75
N SER A 110 -3.81 1.02 -12.06
CA SER A 110 -5.23 0.94 -12.38
C SER A 110 -5.45 0.02 -13.60
N ARG A 111 -6.60 -0.66 -13.59
CA ARG A 111 -6.98 -1.51 -14.72
C ARG A 111 -7.33 -0.68 -15.93
N ASN A 112 -7.91 0.47 -15.71
CA ASN A 112 -8.27 1.40 -16.77
C ASN A 112 -7.03 2.18 -17.17
N LYS A 113 -6.48 1.92 -18.34
CA LYS A 113 -5.25 2.55 -18.79
C LYS A 113 -5.46 3.43 -20.02
#